data_260818ec5b0d4011e6cd0ec4978fcf78
#
_entry.id   260818ec5b0d4011e6cd0ec4978fcf78
#
_cell.length_a   1.000
_cell.length_b   1.000
_cell.length_c   1.000
_cell.angle_alpha   90.00
_cell.angle_beta   90.00
_cell.angle_gamma   90.00
#
_symmetry.space_group_name_H-M   'P 1'
#
loop_
_entity.id
_entity.type
_entity.pdbx_description
1 polymer ?
#
loop_
_entity_poly.entity_id
_entity_poly.type
_entity_poly.pdbx_seq_one_letter_code
_entity_poly.pdbx_strand_id
1 'polypeptide(L)'
;MAGLDIGSRLELFVDEELIGKKRKVALKMHEPVAQEIVLRFNKPWEGATSYYVTVLQDGDLYRMYYRGSELRAENSWQHGCCAESTDGKKWDRPAVGLCEHNGSKDNNIIWTGFGGHNFAPFIDENPECKPSRRYKALAGGPLIGLVSADGLAWKKLRKAPIITDGAFDSQNVALWDTIQKQYVAYFRVFADVETGKMSHELGKDKVFQGVRSIARATSDDFRNWSQTVEIDYGGTPREQLYTNSIVAYPRAPHIYLGFPKRFMTTRKAVPEHPAVGVSDGVLMSSRDGLHWNREFMEAFLRPGRDAGNWGERSNHIARGILQTACDELSIYYVEHYRTKTCRLRRATLRIDGFVSVNAPYSGGEFTTVPLKFDGSRLVINYATSAAGSVRVELRDSKGKPIPGYTLRECPEIYGDEIEHTVTWDDGEDLSKLQKRGVQVRFVMEDADLYALRFAK
;
A
#
# COMPACT_ATOMS: atom_id res chain seq x y z
N MET A 1 18.66 -1.59 27.51
CA MET A 1 18.49 -1.97 26.09
C MET A 1 18.78 -0.74 25.25
N ALA A 2 19.44 -0.89 24.12
CA ALA A 2 19.62 0.22 23.18
C ALA A 2 18.21 0.59 22.66
N GLY A 3 17.83 1.87 22.78
CA GLY A 3 16.51 2.34 22.27
C GLY A 3 16.45 2.28 20.75
N LEU A 4 15.22 2.12 20.19
CA LEU A 4 14.94 2.19 18.76
C LEU A 4 15.21 3.65 18.29
N ASP A 5 16.10 3.81 17.32
CA ASP A 5 16.40 5.12 16.76
C ASP A 5 15.39 5.46 15.65
N ILE A 6 14.54 6.45 15.93
CA ILE A 6 13.53 6.92 14.98
C ILE A 6 13.88 8.29 14.39
N GLY A 7 14.97 8.94 14.87
CA GLY A 7 15.35 10.28 14.40
C GLY A 7 14.20 11.29 14.52
N SER A 8 13.85 11.93 13.42
CA SER A 8 12.67 12.83 13.33
C SER A 8 11.60 12.30 12.36
N ARG A 9 11.69 11.03 11.96
CA ARG A 9 10.75 10.42 11.00
C ARG A 9 9.38 10.19 11.64
N LEU A 10 8.38 10.18 10.80
CA LEU A 10 7.01 9.81 11.16
C LEU A 10 6.95 8.30 11.41
N GLU A 11 6.34 7.90 12.52
CA GLU A 11 6.07 6.50 12.85
C GLU A 11 4.57 6.27 12.96
N LEU A 12 4.08 5.21 12.28
CA LEU A 12 2.70 4.78 12.31
C LEU A 12 2.55 3.54 13.21
N PHE A 13 1.41 3.40 13.85
CA PHE A 13 1.06 2.22 14.65
C PHE A 13 0.44 1.09 13.78
N VAL A 14 1.06 0.76 12.65
CA VAL A 14 0.59 -0.30 11.74
C VAL A 14 0.95 -1.72 12.21
N ASP A 15 1.74 -1.81 13.27
CA ASP A 15 2.23 -3.00 13.94
C ASP A 15 2.55 -2.69 15.41
N GLU A 16 3.00 -3.69 16.16
CA GLU A 16 3.39 -3.52 17.56
C GLU A 16 4.86 -3.10 17.78
N GLU A 17 5.63 -2.79 16.75
CA GLU A 17 7.07 -2.48 16.85
C GLU A 17 7.39 -1.37 17.86
N LEU A 18 6.55 -0.36 17.94
CA LEU A 18 6.72 0.75 18.88
C LEU A 18 6.15 0.46 20.28
N ILE A 19 5.35 -0.58 20.43
CA ILE A 19 4.58 -0.83 21.66
C ILE A 19 5.36 -1.73 22.60
N GLY A 20 5.83 -1.17 23.72
CA GLY A 20 6.55 -1.93 24.73
C GLY A 20 5.63 -2.61 25.75
N LYS A 21 4.63 -1.88 26.24
CA LYS A 21 3.62 -2.39 27.20
C LYS A 21 2.27 -1.77 26.87
N LYS A 22 1.20 -2.56 26.99
CA LYS A 22 -0.17 -2.08 26.79
C LYS A 22 -1.14 -2.65 27.83
N ARG A 23 -2.17 -1.89 28.16
CA ARG A 23 -3.26 -2.29 29.05
C ARG A 23 -4.58 -1.68 28.58
N LYS A 24 -5.54 -2.50 28.23
CA LYS A 24 -6.88 -2.11 27.73
C LYS A 24 -6.85 -1.24 26.47
N VAL A 25 -5.82 -1.37 25.65
CA VAL A 25 -5.75 -0.81 24.29
C VAL A 25 -5.44 -1.93 23.30
N ALA A 26 -5.85 -1.76 22.06
CA ALA A 26 -5.58 -2.68 20.97
C ALA A 26 -5.28 -1.92 19.68
N LEU A 27 -4.56 -2.55 18.76
CA LEU A 27 -4.49 -2.06 17.39
C LEU A 27 -5.87 -2.24 16.73
N LYS A 28 -6.31 -1.22 16.01
CA LYS A 28 -7.58 -1.18 15.30
C LYS A 28 -7.36 -0.75 13.85
N MET A 29 -7.69 -1.63 12.92
CA MET A 29 -7.69 -1.31 11.50
C MET A 29 -8.90 -0.42 11.15
N HIS A 30 -8.68 0.58 10.28
CA HIS A 30 -9.73 1.47 9.78
C HIS A 30 -10.05 1.13 8.33
N GLU A 31 -11.33 0.87 8.05
CA GLU A 31 -11.80 0.57 6.71
C GLU A 31 -11.87 1.87 5.86
N PRO A 32 -11.46 1.84 4.59
CA PRO A 32 -11.59 3.00 3.71
C PRO A 32 -13.06 3.29 3.39
N VAL A 33 -13.41 4.57 3.33
CA VAL A 33 -14.76 5.04 3.03
C VAL A 33 -14.93 5.20 1.53
N ALA A 34 -15.85 4.44 0.94
CA ALA A 34 -16.15 4.51 -0.50
C ALA A 34 -16.66 5.91 -0.91
N GLN A 35 -16.09 6.44 -1.99
CA GLN A 35 -16.41 7.72 -2.58
C GLN A 35 -16.94 7.54 -4.01
N GLU A 36 -16.73 8.51 -4.88
CA GLU A 36 -17.20 8.53 -6.27
C GLU A 36 -16.54 7.47 -7.17
N ILE A 37 -17.24 7.14 -8.25
CA ILE A 37 -16.68 6.38 -9.37
C ILE A 37 -15.83 7.35 -10.19
N VAL A 38 -14.52 7.13 -10.23
CA VAL A 38 -13.57 8.02 -10.92
C VAL A 38 -13.34 7.62 -12.37
N LEU A 39 -13.56 6.35 -12.72
CA LEU A 39 -13.37 5.88 -14.09
C LEU A 39 -14.35 4.75 -14.41
N ARG A 40 -15.08 4.86 -15.52
CA ARG A 40 -15.84 3.75 -16.12
C ARG A 40 -15.05 3.23 -17.31
N PHE A 41 -14.80 1.94 -17.37
CA PHE A 41 -14.05 1.30 -18.46
C PHE A 41 -14.95 1.07 -19.68
N ASN A 42 -15.31 2.16 -20.35
CA ASN A 42 -16.31 2.19 -21.42
C ASN A 42 -15.80 2.74 -22.75
N LYS A 43 -14.49 2.93 -22.90
CA LYS A 43 -13.88 3.30 -24.19
C LYS A 43 -13.71 2.07 -25.07
N PRO A 44 -13.62 2.19 -26.42
CA PRO A 44 -13.48 1.06 -27.34
C PRO A 44 -12.32 0.12 -27.02
N TRP A 45 -11.24 0.64 -26.44
CA TRP A 45 -10.05 -0.13 -26.05
C TRP A 45 -10.05 -0.59 -24.58
N GLU A 46 -11.11 -0.29 -23.84
CA GLU A 46 -11.38 -0.78 -22.49
C GLU A 46 -12.43 -1.89 -22.53
N GLY A 47 -12.95 -2.31 -21.39
CA GLY A 47 -14.01 -3.31 -21.34
C GLY A 47 -14.16 -3.97 -19.99
N ALA A 48 -14.90 -5.03 -19.94
CA ALA A 48 -15.29 -5.76 -18.73
C ALA A 48 -14.12 -6.38 -17.96
N THR A 49 -12.96 -6.50 -18.60
CA THR A 49 -11.75 -7.07 -17.99
C THR A 49 -10.63 -6.06 -17.79
N SER A 50 -10.92 -4.75 -17.86
CA SER A 50 -9.98 -3.69 -17.51
C SER A 50 -9.59 -3.78 -16.03
N TYR A 51 -8.27 -3.62 -15.73
CA TYR A 51 -7.74 -4.06 -14.43
C TYR A 51 -6.31 -3.57 -14.15
N TYR A 52 -5.68 -4.05 -13.07
CA TYR A 52 -4.29 -3.81 -12.68
C TYR A 52 -3.88 -2.34 -12.68
N VAL A 53 -4.60 -1.58 -11.85
CA VAL A 53 -4.43 -0.13 -11.76
C VAL A 53 -3.22 0.21 -10.89
N THR A 54 -2.43 1.16 -11.34
CA THR A 54 -1.37 1.83 -10.56
C THR A 54 -1.61 3.32 -10.58
N VAL A 55 -1.55 3.99 -9.45
CA VAL A 55 -1.61 5.46 -9.35
C VAL A 55 -0.31 6.01 -8.80
N LEU A 56 0.17 7.12 -9.36
CA LEU A 56 1.42 7.78 -9.00
C LEU A 56 1.19 9.28 -8.90
N GLN A 57 1.91 9.92 -7.99
CA GLN A 57 2.04 11.38 -7.96
C GLN A 57 3.34 11.79 -8.64
N ASP A 58 3.27 12.71 -9.57
CA ASP A 58 4.41 13.25 -10.32
C ASP A 58 4.37 14.79 -10.25
N GLY A 59 4.92 15.35 -9.19
CA GLY A 59 4.76 16.76 -8.87
C GLY A 59 3.29 17.09 -8.61
N ASP A 60 2.74 18.04 -9.36
CA ASP A 60 1.34 18.46 -9.25
C ASP A 60 0.38 17.61 -10.10
N LEU A 61 0.90 16.62 -10.81
CA LEU A 61 0.12 15.74 -11.67
C LEU A 61 -0.01 14.35 -11.03
N TYR A 62 -1.23 13.85 -10.97
CA TYR A 62 -1.48 12.44 -10.68
C TYR A 62 -1.63 11.65 -11.97
N ARG A 63 -0.96 10.50 -12.05
CA ARG A 63 -1.06 9.58 -13.18
C ARG A 63 -1.63 8.24 -12.74
N MET A 64 -2.54 7.74 -13.54
CA MET A 64 -3.11 6.42 -13.41
C MET A 64 -2.71 5.59 -14.61
N TYR A 65 -2.22 4.38 -14.35
CA TYR A 65 -1.93 3.38 -15.37
C TYR A 65 -2.81 2.17 -15.12
N TYR A 66 -3.38 1.62 -16.17
CA TYR A 66 -4.29 0.49 -16.05
C TYR A 66 -4.31 -0.36 -17.31
N ARG A 67 -4.75 -1.60 -17.17
CA ARG A 67 -5.02 -2.44 -18.32
C ARG A 67 -6.39 -2.09 -18.89
N GLY A 68 -6.45 -1.60 -20.14
CA GLY A 68 -7.64 -1.56 -20.95
C GLY A 68 -7.81 -2.91 -21.65
N SER A 69 -8.94 -3.61 -21.44
CA SER A 69 -9.02 -5.01 -21.83
C SER A 69 -10.45 -5.52 -22.00
N GLU A 70 -10.68 -6.28 -23.07
CA GLU A 70 -11.86 -7.13 -23.23
C GLU A 70 -11.44 -8.53 -23.67
N LEU A 71 -11.40 -9.47 -22.72
CA LEU A 71 -10.95 -10.86 -22.96
C LEU A 71 -12.02 -11.79 -23.53
N ARG A 72 -13.26 -11.30 -23.69
CA ARG A 72 -14.38 -12.05 -24.20
C ARG A 72 -14.76 -11.69 -25.63
N ALA A 73 -14.14 -10.62 -26.16
CA ALA A 73 -14.30 -10.28 -27.57
C ALA A 73 -13.66 -11.36 -28.44
N GLU A 74 -14.20 -11.56 -29.64
CA GLU A 74 -13.65 -12.45 -30.66
C GLU A 74 -12.19 -12.12 -30.95
N ASN A 75 -11.88 -10.82 -31.04
CA ASN A 75 -10.52 -10.28 -31.13
C ASN A 75 -10.14 -9.65 -29.79
N SER A 76 -9.82 -10.46 -28.78
CA SER A 76 -9.48 -9.98 -27.45
C SER A 76 -8.21 -9.12 -27.45
N TRP A 77 -8.18 -8.09 -26.62
CA TRP A 77 -7.03 -7.21 -26.46
C TRP A 77 -6.69 -6.94 -25.00
N GLN A 78 -5.46 -6.53 -24.76
CA GLN A 78 -4.94 -6.09 -23.47
C GLN A 78 -3.91 -5.01 -23.71
N HIS A 79 -4.22 -3.79 -23.31
CA HIS A 79 -3.40 -2.60 -23.52
C HIS A 79 -3.00 -1.96 -22.18
N GLY A 80 -1.77 -1.45 -22.08
CA GLY A 80 -1.42 -0.49 -21.06
C GLY A 80 -1.98 0.88 -21.44
N CYS A 81 -2.85 1.43 -20.61
CA CYS A 81 -3.48 2.73 -20.78
C CYS A 81 -3.06 3.69 -19.67
N CYS A 82 -3.20 5.02 -19.90
CA CYS A 82 -2.97 6.02 -18.88
C CYS A 82 -4.16 6.97 -18.75
N ALA A 83 -4.34 7.55 -17.55
CA ALA A 83 -5.20 8.70 -17.30
C ALA A 83 -4.46 9.68 -16.40
N GLU A 84 -4.84 10.95 -16.44
CA GLU A 84 -4.20 12.04 -15.70
C GLU A 84 -5.23 12.82 -14.89
N SER A 85 -4.79 13.40 -13.77
CA SER A 85 -5.62 14.18 -12.86
C SER A 85 -4.77 15.22 -12.13
N THR A 86 -5.35 16.35 -11.77
CA THR A 86 -4.73 17.36 -10.88
C THR A 86 -5.30 17.34 -9.46
N ASP A 87 -6.38 16.60 -9.22
CA ASP A 87 -7.06 16.55 -7.92
C ASP A 87 -7.23 15.12 -7.37
N GLY A 88 -6.86 14.09 -8.17
CA GLY A 88 -7.07 12.69 -7.83
C GLY A 88 -8.53 12.23 -7.84
N LYS A 89 -9.47 13.10 -8.21
CA LYS A 89 -10.92 12.85 -8.20
C LYS A 89 -11.50 12.79 -9.60
N LYS A 90 -11.09 13.73 -10.47
CA LYS A 90 -11.46 13.76 -11.88
C LYS A 90 -10.29 13.31 -12.73
N TRP A 91 -10.51 12.29 -13.55
CA TRP A 91 -9.48 11.67 -14.36
C TRP A 91 -9.80 11.78 -15.85
N ASP A 92 -8.87 12.39 -16.58
CA ASP A 92 -8.93 12.55 -18.02
C ASP A 92 -8.10 11.48 -18.73
N ARG A 93 -8.54 11.06 -19.89
CA ARG A 93 -7.82 10.15 -20.80
C ARG A 93 -7.21 10.97 -21.92
N PRO A 94 -5.92 11.36 -21.84
CA PRO A 94 -5.30 12.16 -22.89
C PRO A 94 -5.19 11.35 -24.17
N ALA A 95 -5.45 11.99 -25.33
CA ALA A 95 -5.13 11.40 -26.62
C ALA A 95 -3.62 11.46 -26.85
N VAL A 96 -2.92 10.37 -26.54
CA VAL A 96 -1.44 10.35 -26.58
C VAL A 96 -0.87 10.06 -27.98
N GLY A 97 -1.65 9.54 -28.91
CA GLY A 97 -1.25 9.31 -30.31
C GLY A 97 -0.20 8.23 -30.53
N LEU A 98 0.10 7.40 -29.51
CA LEU A 98 1.23 6.46 -29.53
C LEU A 98 0.88 5.11 -30.16
N CYS A 99 -0.26 4.55 -29.79
CA CYS A 99 -0.67 3.21 -30.21
C CYS A 99 -1.99 3.26 -30.98
N GLU A 100 -2.14 2.37 -31.96
CA GLU A 100 -3.36 2.24 -32.74
C GLU A 100 -4.29 1.20 -32.12
N HIS A 101 -5.59 1.50 -32.12
CA HIS A 101 -6.67 0.58 -31.83
C HIS A 101 -7.81 0.79 -32.83
N ASN A 102 -8.19 -0.24 -33.56
CA ASN A 102 -9.26 -0.22 -34.59
C ASN A 102 -9.10 0.95 -35.60
N GLY A 103 -7.87 1.16 -36.09
CA GLY A 103 -7.58 2.18 -37.11
C GLY A 103 -7.43 3.61 -36.58
N SER A 104 -7.50 3.84 -35.26
CA SER A 104 -7.37 5.15 -34.65
C SER A 104 -6.28 5.21 -33.59
N LYS A 105 -5.55 6.34 -33.55
CA LYS A 105 -4.63 6.70 -32.47
C LYS A 105 -5.19 7.72 -31.49
N ASP A 106 -6.44 8.12 -31.67
CA ASP A 106 -7.16 9.01 -30.74
C ASP A 106 -7.59 8.23 -29.49
N ASN A 107 -6.59 7.88 -28.68
CA ASN A 107 -6.76 7.08 -27.49
C ASN A 107 -5.62 7.34 -26.49
N ASN A 108 -5.75 6.79 -25.28
CA ASN A 108 -4.79 6.89 -24.18
C ASN A 108 -3.95 5.62 -24.00
N ILE A 109 -3.76 4.83 -25.05
CA ILE A 109 -2.96 3.60 -25.02
C ILE A 109 -1.48 3.96 -25.13
N ILE A 110 -0.69 3.50 -24.18
CA ILE A 110 0.77 3.77 -24.09
C ILE A 110 1.62 2.52 -24.31
N TRP A 111 1.01 1.33 -24.27
CA TRP A 111 1.72 0.07 -24.49
C TRP A 111 0.77 -1.01 -25.04
N THR A 112 1.23 -1.76 -26.03
CA THR A 112 0.51 -2.88 -26.63
C THR A 112 1.37 -4.13 -26.73
N GLY A 113 0.72 -5.28 -26.99
CA GLY A 113 1.41 -6.55 -27.17
C GLY A 113 1.97 -7.11 -25.87
N PHE A 114 3.12 -7.79 -25.94
CA PHE A 114 3.70 -8.47 -24.79
C PHE A 114 3.91 -7.53 -23.59
N GLY A 115 3.28 -7.85 -22.48
CA GLY A 115 3.31 -7.03 -21.27
C GLY A 115 2.14 -6.05 -21.10
N GLY A 116 1.28 -5.86 -22.13
CA GLY A 116 0.06 -5.06 -21.98
C GLY A 116 -0.91 -5.61 -20.94
N HIS A 117 -0.82 -6.92 -20.66
CA HIS A 117 -1.64 -7.59 -19.67
C HIS A 117 -1.47 -7.04 -18.24
N ASN A 118 -0.24 -6.77 -17.83
CA ASN A 118 0.12 -6.49 -16.43
C ASN A 118 1.20 -5.40 -16.29
N PHE A 119 1.11 -4.41 -17.14
CA PHE A 119 1.98 -3.25 -17.14
C PHE A 119 1.85 -2.47 -15.81
N ALA A 120 2.94 -2.40 -15.02
CA ALA A 120 2.94 -1.82 -13.68
C ALA A 120 4.13 -0.84 -13.50
N PRO A 121 3.92 0.46 -13.75
CA PRO A 121 4.97 1.46 -13.66
C PRO A 121 5.18 2.01 -12.25
N PHE A 122 6.35 2.62 -12.06
CA PHE A 122 6.70 3.43 -10.90
C PHE A 122 7.66 4.56 -11.29
N ILE A 123 7.74 5.59 -10.47
CA ILE A 123 8.76 6.63 -10.58
C ILE A 123 9.99 6.14 -9.83
N ASP A 124 11.15 6.23 -10.48
CA ASP A 124 12.41 5.80 -9.92
C ASP A 124 13.02 6.91 -9.05
N GLU A 125 13.06 6.68 -7.76
CA GLU A 125 13.62 7.59 -6.76
C GLU A 125 15.12 7.34 -6.50
N ASN A 126 15.77 6.46 -7.29
CA ASN A 126 17.21 6.27 -7.20
C ASN A 126 17.92 7.57 -7.59
N PRO A 127 18.75 8.17 -6.71
CA PRO A 127 19.48 9.40 -7.03
C PRO A 127 20.36 9.33 -8.26
N GLU A 128 20.81 8.12 -8.64
CA GLU A 128 21.63 7.88 -9.82
C GLU A 128 20.79 7.59 -11.09
N CYS A 129 19.47 7.67 -11.00
CA CYS A 129 18.59 7.40 -12.11
C CYS A 129 18.77 8.47 -13.20
N LYS A 130 19.02 8.02 -14.44
CA LYS A 130 19.10 8.93 -15.59
C LYS A 130 17.71 9.51 -15.90
N PRO A 131 17.57 10.81 -16.18
CA PRO A 131 16.28 11.43 -16.52
C PRO A 131 15.54 10.70 -17.66
N SER A 132 16.27 10.16 -18.65
CA SER A 132 15.70 9.37 -19.75
C SER A 132 15.10 8.01 -19.34
N ARG A 133 15.17 7.65 -18.06
CA ARG A 133 14.66 6.40 -17.47
C ARG A 133 13.95 6.64 -16.14
N ARG A 134 13.51 7.88 -15.91
CA ARG A 134 12.87 8.31 -14.66
C ARG A 134 11.66 7.45 -14.31
N TYR A 135 10.94 6.95 -15.30
CA TYR A 135 9.90 5.95 -15.08
C TYR A 135 10.41 4.57 -15.45
N LYS A 136 10.05 3.61 -14.64
CA LYS A 136 10.33 2.19 -14.88
C LYS A 136 9.05 1.37 -14.71
N ALA A 137 8.99 0.22 -15.39
CA ALA A 137 7.86 -0.71 -15.22
C ALA A 137 8.33 -2.16 -15.33
N LEU A 138 7.59 -3.03 -14.63
CA LEU A 138 7.57 -4.47 -14.87
C LEU A 138 6.36 -4.82 -15.71
N ALA A 139 6.53 -5.76 -16.65
CA ALA A 139 5.45 -6.21 -17.52
C ALA A 139 5.73 -7.61 -18.09
N GLY A 140 4.66 -8.33 -18.45
CA GLY A 140 4.76 -9.64 -19.11
C GLY A 140 4.91 -10.81 -18.14
N GLY A 141 5.26 -11.94 -18.68
CA GLY A 141 5.59 -13.17 -17.99
C GLY A 141 6.29 -14.15 -18.92
N PRO A 142 7.59 -14.35 -18.80
CA PRO A 142 8.55 -13.75 -17.84
C PRO A 142 8.62 -12.23 -17.88
N LEU A 143 9.01 -11.60 -16.74
CA LEU A 143 8.99 -10.15 -16.61
C LEU A 143 10.05 -9.45 -17.42
N ILE A 144 9.64 -8.48 -18.21
CA ILE A 144 10.53 -7.53 -18.86
C ILE A 144 10.56 -6.21 -18.09
N GLY A 145 11.72 -5.54 -18.11
CA GLY A 145 11.85 -4.17 -17.64
C GLY A 145 11.56 -3.18 -18.76
N LEU A 146 10.80 -2.16 -18.48
CA LEU A 146 10.50 -1.05 -19.36
C LEU A 146 10.98 0.26 -18.72
N VAL A 147 11.33 1.23 -19.54
CA VAL A 147 11.79 2.56 -19.12
C VAL A 147 11.16 3.64 -19.97
N SER A 148 10.93 4.80 -19.34
CA SER A 148 10.41 6.00 -20.01
C SER A 148 10.99 7.26 -19.34
N ALA A 149 11.11 8.34 -20.10
CA ALA A 149 11.48 9.65 -19.60
C ALA A 149 10.26 10.44 -19.06
N ASP A 150 9.10 10.24 -19.69
CA ASP A 150 7.88 11.03 -19.51
C ASP A 150 6.69 10.23 -18.93
N GLY A 151 6.85 8.90 -18.79
CA GLY A 151 5.78 8.01 -18.34
C GLY A 151 4.75 7.66 -19.43
N LEU A 152 4.91 8.14 -20.65
CA LEU A 152 4.01 7.92 -21.79
C LEU A 152 4.68 7.09 -22.88
N ALA A 153 5.85 7.51 -23.36
CA ALA A 153 6.63 6.80 -24.38
C ALA A 153 7.57 5.78 -23.72
N TRP A 154 7.31 4.49 -23.93
CA TRP A 154 8.01 3.40 -23.27
C TRP A 154 8.88 2.59 -24.23
N LYS A 155 9.99 2.08 -23.70
CA LYS A 155 10.87 1.14 -24.42
C LYS A 155 11.38 0.05 -23.50
N LYS A 156 11.71 -1.10 -24.07
CA LYS A 156 12.34 -2.19 -23.32
C LYS A 156 13.71 -1.78 -22.81
N LEU A 157 14.00 -2.09 -21.56
CA LEU A 157 15.31 -1.88 -20.94
C LEU A 157 16.39 -2.75 -21.60
N ARG A 158 16.00 -3.99 -21.95
CA ARG A 158 16.79 -4.97 -22.72
C ARG A 158 15.87 -5.97 -23.44
N LYS A 159 16.42 -6.74 -24.41
CA LYS A 159 15.65 -7.75 -25.16
C LYS A 159 15.20 -8.92 -24.28
N ALA A 160 16.10 -9.42 -23.44
CA ALA A 160 15.82 -10.55 -22.54
C ALA A 160 14.97 -10.13 -21.35
N PRO A 161 14.14 -11.02 -20.78
CA PRO A 161 13.49 -10.81 -19.50
C PRO A 161 14.49 -10.50 -18.39
N ILE A 162 14.00 -9.87 -17.33
CA ILE A 162 14.80 -9.49 -16.16
C ILE A 162 14.50 -10.32 -14.93
N ILE A 163 13.27 -10.87 -14.81
CA ILE A 163 12.89 -11.85 -13.78
C ILE A 163 12.14 -12.99 -14.48
N THR A 164 12.58 -14.22 -14.26
CA THR A 164 12.06 -15.41 -14.95
C THR A 164 11.42 -16.43 -14.02
N ASP A 165 11.60 -16.25 -12.72
CA ASP A 165 11.19 -17.19 -11.70
C ASP A 165 10.02 -16.62 -10.90
N GLY A 166 8.79 -17.04 -11.26
CA GLY A 166 7.53 -16.61 -10.66
C GLY A 166 6.31 -16.95 -11.51
N ALA A 167 5.13 -16.67 -10.97
CA ALA A 167 3.82 -16.86 -11.62
C ALA A 167 3.20 -15.51 -12.00
N PHE A 168 3.70 -14.93 -13.07
CA PHE A 168 3.55 -13.51 -13.40
C PHE A 168 2.19 -13.08 -13.99
N ASP A 169 1.22 -13.99 -14.15
CA ASP A 169 -0.15 -13.60 -14.51
C ASP A 169 -0.87 -12.90 -13.33
N SER A 170 -0.32 -11.75 -12.97
CA SER A 170 -0.76 -10.89 -11.87
C SER A 170 -0.21 -9.48 -12.07
N GLN A 171 -0.57 -8.53 -11.20
CA GLN A 171 0.12 -7.25 -11.11
C GLN A 171 1.46 -7.46 -10.40
N ASN A 172 2.55 -7.22 -11.13
CA ASN A 172 3.90 -7.36 -10.63
C ASN A 172 4.47 -5.96 -10.42
N VAL A 173 4.75 -5.60 -9.19
CA VAL A 173 5.15 -4.22 -8.84
C VAL A 173 6.63 -4.14 -8.52
N ALA A 174 7.22 -2.97 -8.75
CA ALA A 174 8.55 -2.66 -8.28
C ALA A 174 8.60 -1.23 -7.74
N LEU A 175 9.63 -0.96 -6.95
CA LEU A 175 9.92 0.36 -6.42
C LEU A 175 11.44 0.48 -6.13
N TRP A 176 11.92 1.69 -5.95
CA TRP A 176 13.20 1.97 -5.32
C TRP A 176 13.00 2.10 -3.81
N ASP A 177 13.70 1.29 -3.04
CA ASP A 177 13.74 1.42 -1.59
C ASP A 177 14.76 2.49 -1.22
N THR A 178 14.28 3.62 -0.74
CA THR A 178 15.12 4.77 -0.37
C THR A 178 15.92 4.54 0.92
N ILE A 179 15.52 3.55 1.73
CA ILE A 179 16.19 3.18 2.99
C ILE A 179 17.29 2.15 2.73
N GLN A 180 16.94 1.05 2.05
CA GLN A 180 17.91 -0.02 1.72
C GLN A 180 18.73 0.30 0.46
N LYS A 181 18.37 1.35 -0.29
CA LYS A 181 19.03 1.83 -1.52
C LYS A 181 19.16 0.75 -2.59
N GLN A 182 18.06 0.07 -2.86
CA GLN A 182 17.95 -0.98 -3.88
C GLN A 182 16.58 -0.99 -4.52
N TYR A 183 16.46 -1.57 -5.71
CA TYR A 183 15.17 -1.88 -6.29
C TYR A 183 14.60 -3.12 -5.63
N VAL A 184 13.31 -3.11 -5.36
CA VAL A 184 12.56 -4.24 -4.84
C VAL A 184 11.40 -4.53 -5.76
N ALA A 185 11.23 -5.79 -6.14
CA ALA A 185 10.08 -6.26 -6.91
C ALA A 185 9.25 -7.23 -6.09
N TYR A 186 7.92 -7.11 -6.20
CA TYR A 186 6.96 -8.04 -5.61
C TYR A 186 6.05 -8.59 -6.70
N PHE A 187 5.92 -9.90 -6.74
CA PHE A 187 5.15 -10.61 -7.74
C PHE A 187 4.56 -11.89 -7.17
N ARG A 188 3.62 -12.46 -7.90
CA ARG A 188 2.97 -13.69 -7.48
C ARG A 188 3.86 -14.91 -7.69
N VAL A 189 3.80 -15.81 -6.71
CA VAL A 189 4.19 -17.21 -6.83
C VAL A 189 3.02 -18.09 -6.40
N PHE A 190 3.13 -19.39 -6.62
CA PHE A 190 2.31 -20.39 -5.94
C PHE A 190 3.19 -21.12 -4.95
N ALA A 191 2.68 -21.34 -3.75
CA ALA A 191 3.35 -22.12 -2.73
C ALA A 191 2.53 -23.39 -2.45
N ASP A 192 3.21 -24.51 -2.35
CA ASP A 192 2.60 -25.75 -1.90
C ASP A 192 2.16 -25.61 -0.45
N VAL A 193 0.97 -26.07 -0.12
CA VAL A 193 0.37 -25.87 1.22
C VAL A 193 1.09 -26.66 2.29
N GLU A 194 1.58 -27.86 1.97
CA GLU A 194 2.18 -28.79 2.91
C GLU A 194 3.68 -28.52 3.08
N THR A 195 4.39 -28.32 1.95
CA THR A 195 5.86 -28.21 1.94
C THR A 195 6.35 -26.77 1.93
N GLY A 196 5.49 -25.80 1.61
CA GLY A 196 5.87 -24.40 1.41
C GLY A 196 6.73 -24.13 0.17
N LYS A 197 6.99 -25.13 -0.68
CA LYS A 197 7.79 -24.96 -1.89
C LYS A 197 7.12 -24.01 -2.86
N MET A 198 7.86 -23.06 -3.41
CA MET A 198 7.38 -22.09 -4.39
C MET A 198 7.22 -22.72 -5.80
N SER A 199 6.51 -22.03 -6.69
CA SER A 199 6.17 -22.50 -8.04
C SER A 199 7.34 -23.05 -8.85
N HIS A 200 8.50 -22.41 -8.78
CA HIS A 200 9.70 -22.86 -9.51
C HIS A 200 10.28 -24.18 -8.99
N GLU A 201 10.01 -24.53 -7.72
CA GLU A 201 10.43 -25.77 -7.08
C GLU A 201 9.44 -26.92 -7.32
N LEU A 202 8.20 -26.59 -7.74
CA LEU A 202 7.14 -27.59 -7.99
C LEU A 202 7.29 -28.30 -9.33
N GLY A 203 8.16 -27.82 -10.21
CA GLY A 203 8.30 -28.32 -11.59
C GLY A 203 7.27 -27.75 -12.56
N LYS A 204 7.49 -27.94 -13.87
CA LYS A 204 6.74 -27.27 -14.94
C LYS A 204 5.23 -27.55 -14.89
N ASP A 205 4.83 -28.76 -14.56
CA ASP A 205 3.42 -29.17 -14.53
C ASP A 205 2.66 -28.68 -13.30
N LYS A 206 3.36 -28.14 -12.32
CA LYS A 206 2.78 -27.71 -11.03
C LYS A 206 2.87 -26.21 -10.77
N VAL A 207 3.36 -25.41 -11.72
CA VAL A 207 3.58 -23.96 -11.58
C VAL A 207 2.35 -23.17 -11.09
N PHE A 208 1.16 -23.66 -11.38
CA PHE A 208 -0.10 -23.02 -10.95
C PHE A 208 -0.87 -23.81 -9.89
N GLN A 209 -0.23 -24.78 -9.26
CA GLN A 209 -0.82 -25.55 -8.16
C GLN A 209 -0.45 -24.91 -6.82
N GLY A 210 -1.30 -25.13 -5.79
CA GLY A 210 -1.08 -24.58 -4.44
C GLY A 210 -1.79 -23.25 -4.17
N VAL A 211 -1.31 -22.56 -3.16
CA VAL A 211 -1.85 -21.28 -2.70
C VAL A 211 -1.11 -20.12 -3.38
N ARG A 212 -1.85 -19.14 -3.87
CA ARG A 212 -1.26 -17.90 -4.39
C ARG A 212 -0.58 -17.15 -3.26
N SER A 213 0.69 -16.89 -3.44
CA SER A 213 1.52 -16.17 -2.50
C SER A 213 2.28 -15.04 -3.18
N ILE A 214 2.97 -14.25 -2.40
CA ILE A 214 3.77 -13.10 -2.86
C ILE A 214 5.24 -13.44 -2.64
N ALA A 215 6.06 -13.17 -3.65
CA ALA A 215 7.50 -13.27 -3.56
C ALA A 215 8.16 -11.91 -3.83
N ARG A 216 9.39 -11.82 -3.36
CA ARG A 216 10.28 -10.66 -3.47
C ARG A 216 11.55 -11.05 -4.20
N ALA A 217 12.06 -10.10 -5.00
CA ALA A 217 13.44 -10.09 -5.50
C ALA A 217 14.00 -8.68 -5.39
N THR A 218 15.32 -8.54 -5.31
CA THR A 218 16.02 -7.26 -5.18
C THR A 218 17.05 -7.07 -6.27
N SER A 219 17.41 -5.81 -6.55
CA SER A 219 18.39 -5.46 -7.58
C SER A 219 19.04 -4.10 -7.30
N ASP A 220 20.32 -3.98 -7.58
CA ASP A 220 21.05 -2.70 -7.48
C ASP A 220 20.88 -1.86 -8.75
N ASP A 221 20.56 -2.47 -9.89
CA ASP A 221 20.61 -1.82 -11.21
C ASP A 221 19.32 -1.92 -12.04
N PHE A 222 18.27 -2.53 -11.49
CA PHE A 222 17.00 -2.85 -12.16
C PHE A 222 17.16 -3.81 -13.36
N ARG A 223 18.31 -4.47 -13.51
CA ARG A 223 18.62 -5.38 -14.62
C ARG A 223 18.86 -6.80 -14.15
N ASN A 224 19.65 -6.91 -13.10
CA ASN A 224 20.07 -8.17 -12.50
C ASN A 224 19.39 -8.29 -11.15
N TRP A 225 18.64 -9.37 -10.96
CA TRP A 225 17.79 -9.57 -9.79
C TRP A 225 18.29 -10.76 -8.97
N SER A 226 18.14 -10.67 -7.67
CA SER A 226 18.40 -11.76 -6.74
C SER A 226 17.52 -12.98 -7.02
N GLN A 227 17.79 -14.09 -6.34
CA GLN A 227 16.86 -15.20 -6.27
C GLN A 227 15.51 -14.72 -5.74
N THR A 228 14.44 -15.37 -6.23
CA THR A 228 13.08 -15.17 -5.75
C THR A 228 12.93 -15.80 -4.36
N VAL A 229 12.42 -15.01 -3.42
CA VAL A 229 12.14 -15.45 -2.05
C VAL A 229 10.69 -15.14 -1.73
N GLU A 230 9.94 -16.11 -1.21
CA GLU A 230 8.60 -15.83 -0.68
C GLU A 230 8.71 -14.87 0.50
N ILE A 231 7.80 -13.89 0.59
CA ILE A 231 7.75 -13.03 1.77
C ILE A 231 7.27 -13.81 2.98
N ASP A 232 7.76 -13.45 4.16
CA ASP A 232 7.40 -14.11 5.40
C ASP A 232 6.17 -13.46 6.03
N TYR A 233 5.12 -14.22 6.21
CA TYR A 233 3.85 -13.77 6.86
C TYR A 233 3.82 -14.09 8.36
N GLY A 234 4.94 -14.48 8.95
CA GLY A 234 5.00 -14.97 10.33
C GLY A 234 4.15 -16.23 10.53
N GLY A 235 3.48 -16.31 11.67
CA GLY A 235 2.61 -17.43 12.02
C GLY A 235 1.18 -17.39 11.47
N THR A 236 0.86 -16.47 10.53
CA THR A 236 -0.50 -16.33 10.02
C THR A 236 -0.87 -17.40 9.00
N PRO A 237 -2.15 -17.85 8.94
CA PRO A 237 -2.60 -18.82 7.96
C PRO A 237 -2.35 -18.36 6.52
N ARG A 238 -1.95 -19.29 5.64
CA ARG A 238 -1.83 -19.02 4.21
C ARG A 238 -3.20 -18.84 3.59
N GLU A 239 -3.37 -17.76 2.83
CA GLU A 239 -4.57 -17.45 2.06
C GLU A 239 -4.22 -17.24 0.58
N GLN A 240 -5.23 -17.33 -0.30
CA GLN A 240 -5.05 -17.06 -1.73
C GLN A 240 -4.86 -15.56 -1.96
N LEU A 241 -3.63 -15.05 -1.91
CA LEU A 241 -3.30 -13.65 -2.17
C LEU A 241 -2.99 -13.45 -3.66
N TYR A 242 -3.99 -12.96 -4.42
CA TYR A 242 -3.92 -12.90 -5.88
C TYR A 242 -3.00 -11.79 -6.39
N THR A 243 -3.06 -10.60 -5.79
CA THR A 243 -2.21 -9.43 -6.08
C THR A 243 -1.57 -8.97 -4.79
N ASN A 244 -0.65 -8.00 -4.87
CA ASN A 244 0.05 -7.50 -3.68
C ASN A 244 -0.17 -6.00 -3.44
N SER A 245 -0.23 -5.16 -4.50
CA SER A 245 -0.37 -3.69 -4.45
C SER A 245 0.53 -3.01 -3.41
N ILE A 246 1.77 -3.50 -3.30
CA ILE A 246 2.74 -3.03 -2.29
C ILE A 246 3.31 -1.67 -2.68
N VAL A 247 3.41 -0.79 -1.68
CA VAL A 247 4.04 0.53 -1.76
C VAL A 247 4.87 0.80 -0.51
N ALA A 248 5.94 1.57 -0.62
CA ALA A 248 6.49 2.31 0.51
C ALA A 248 5.53 3.47 0.82
N TYR A 249 5.19 3.67 2.09
CA TYR A 249 4.25 4.73 2.44
C TYR A 249 4.90 6.11 2.23
N PRO A 250 4.34 7.02 1.40
CA PRO A 250 5.05 8.24 0.98
C PRO A 250 5.48 9.16 2.14
N ARG A 251 4.71 9.20 3.24
CA ARG A 251 5.01 10.03 4.41
C ARG A 251 5.98 9.36 5.39
N ALA A 252 6.14 8.02 5.30
CA ALA A 252 7.05 7.21 6.12
C ALA A 252 7.65 6.08 5.27
N PRO A 253 8.62 6.35 4.38
CA PRO A 253 9.09 5.39 3.37
C PRO A 253 9.76 4.12 3.93
N HIS A 254 10.09 4.10 5.21
CA HIS A 254 10.59 2.92 5.94
C HIS A 254 9.46 1.95 6.34
N ILE A 255 8.20 2.30 6.07
CA ILE A 255 7.03 1.45 6.28
C ILE A 255 6.46 1.07 4.93
N TYR A 256 6.42 -0.23 4.65
CA TYR A 256 5.71 -0.78 3.51
C TYR A 256 4.27 -1.08 3.90
N LEU A 257 3.35 -0.74 3.01
CA LEU A 257 1.95 -1.15 3.07
C LEU A 257 1.63 -2.02 1.86
N GLY A 258 0.97 -3.13 2.08
CA GLY A 258 0.50 -4.03 1.04
C GLY A 258 -1.02 -4.18 1.12
N PHE A 259 -1.65 -4.20 -0.06
CA PHE A 259 -3.10 -4.38 -0.19
C PHE A 259 -3.41 -5.59 -1.07
N PRO A 260 -3.05 -6.81 -0.62
CA PRO A 260 -3.35 -8.00 -1.38
C PRO A 260 -4.85 -8.17 -1.61
N LYS A 261 -5.19 -8.64 -2.81
CA LYS A 261 -6.54 -9.16 -3.04
C LYS A 261 -6.60 -10.60 -2.57
N ARG A 262 -7.37 -10.85 -1.49
CA ARG A 262 -7.70 -12.19 -1.05
C ARG A 262 -8.77 -12.78 -1.95
N PHE A 263 -8.59 -14.00 -2.39
CA PHE A 263 -9.45 -14.65 -3.38
C PHE A 263 -10.02 -15.98 -2.87
N MET A 264 -11.32 -16.00 -2.61
CA MET A 264 -12.07 -17.19 -2.22
C MET A 264 -12.52 -17.95 -3.47
N THR A 265 -11.74 -18.93 -3.88
CA THR A 265 -11.85 -19.62 -5.17
C THR A 265 -13.13 -20.46 -5.34
N THR A 266 -13.78 -20.87 -4.26
CA THR A 266 -14.93 -21.80 -4.24
C THR A 266 -16.27 -21.10 -4.05
N ARG A 267 -16.28 -19.82 -3.66
CA ARG A 267 -17.53 -19.08 -3.41
C ARG A 267 -18.11 -18.54 -4.71
N LYS A 268 -19.43 -18.55 -4.85
CA LYS A 268 -20.17 -17.91 -5.94
C LYS A 268 -21.41 -17.23 -5.37
N ALA A 269 -21.35 -15.92 -5.16
CA ALA A 269 -22.45 -15.15 -4.58
C ALA A 269 -23.42 -14.63 -5.65
N VAL A 270 -22.95 -14.40 -6.88
CA VAL A 270 -23.76 -13.93 -8.03
C VAL A 270 -23.88 -15.08 -9.03
N PRO A 271 -25.06 -15.74 -9.13
CA PRO A 271 -25.24 -16.91 -10.00
C PRO A 271 -24.89 -16.64 -11.47
N GLU A 272 -25.26 -15.47 -11.99
CA GLU A 272 -25.07 -15.05 -13.39
C GLU A 272 -23.63 -14.59 -13.68
N HIS A 273 -22.80 -14.41 -12.66
CA HIS A 273 -21.41 -14.02 -12.87
C HIS A 273 -20.66 -15.13 -13.62
N PRO A 274 -19.91 -14.79 -14.68
CA PRO A 274 -19.34 -15.77 -15.61
C PRO A 274 -18.23 -16.64 -15.02
N ALA A 275 -17.74 -16.32 -13.84
CA ALA A 275 -16.66 -17.06 -13.18
C ALA A 275 -16.99 -17.31 -11.70
N VAL A 276 -16.41 -18.37 -11.15
CA VAL A 276 -16.47 -18.70 -9.72
C VAL A 276 -15.40 -17.93 -8.97
N GLY A 277 -15.72 -17.50 -7.77
CA GLY A 277 -14.82 -16.80 -6.86
C GLY A 277 -15.42 -15.50 -6.32
N VAL A 278 -14.97 -15.10 -5.15
CA VAL A 278 -15.26 -13.80 -4.52
C VAL A 278 -13.96 -13.25 -3.97
N SER A 279 -13.79 -11.94 -4.02
CA SER A 279 -12.57 -11.30 -3.54
C SER A 279 -12.87 -10.13 -2.62
N ASP A 280 -11.97 -9.87 -1.70
CA ASP A 280 -11.88 -8.66 -0.90
C ASP A 280 -10.43 -8.14 -0.86
N GLY A 281 -10.23 -6.93 -0.37
CA GLY A 281 -8.90 -6.38 -0.12
C GLY A 281 -8.50 -6.57 1.35
N VAL A 282 -7.27 -7.00 1.62
CA VAL A 282 -6.70 -7.10 2.97
C VAL A 282 -5.54 -6.12 3.14
N LEU A 283 -5.18 -5.81 4.38
CA LEU A 283 -4.05 -4.96 4.74
C LEU A 283 -2.91 -5.81 5.31
N MET A 284 -1.70 -5.48 4.94
CA MET A 284 -0.48 -5.95 5.60
C MET A 284 0.58 -4.85 5.63
N SER A 285 1.48 -4.90 6.61
CA SER A 285 2.58 -3.94 6.76
C SER A 285 3.91 -4.64 6.93
N SER A 286 5.00 -3.92 6.62
CA SER A 286 6.37 -4.40 6.82
C SER A 286 7.31 -3.24 7.03
N ARG A 287 8.42 -3.47 7.77
CA ARG A 287 9.49 -2.49 7.98
C ARG A 287 10.78 -2.82 7.23
N ASP A 288 10.87 -3.99 6.64
CA ASP A 288 12.04 -4.44 5.86
C ASP A 288 11.68 -4.97 4.46
N GLY A 289 10.37 -5.05 4.17
CA GLY A 289 9.84 -5.55 2.89
C GLY A 289 9.94 -7.07 2.71
N LEU A 290 10.44 -7.83 3.69
CA LEU A 290 10.52 -9.29 3.68
C LEU A 290 9.62 -9.92 4.73
N HIS A 291 9.65 -9.44 5.96
CA HIS A 291 8.81 -9.89 7.07
C HIS A 291 7.56 -9.00 7.13
N TRP A 292 6.38 -9.61 7.01
CA TRP A 292 5.11 -8.90 6.89
C TRP A 292 4.18 -9.21 8.04
N ASN A 293 3.70 -8.16 8.67
CA ASN A 293 2.64 -8.24 9.67
C ASN A 293 1.29 -8.40 8.97
N ARG A 294 0.55 -9.42 9.37
CA ARG A 294 -0.84 -9.70 8.96
C ARG A 294 -1.72 -9.94 10.19
N GLU A 295 -1.54 -9.16 11.23
CA GLU A 295 -2.37 -9.24 12.44
C GLU A 295 -3.86 -9.13 12.13
N PHE A 296 -4.22 -8.27 11.15
CA PHE A 296 -5.59 -8.11 10.68
C PHE A 296 -5.90 -9.13 9.58
N MET A 297 -6.58 -10.22 9.97
CA MET A 297 -7.06 -11.24 9.03
C MET A 297 -8.41 -10.85 8.39
N GLU A 298 -9.11 -9.88 8.94
CA GLU A 298 -10.33 -9.31 8.38
C GLU A 298 -10.08 -8.47 7.12
N ALA A 299 -11.15 -8.22 6.34
CA ALA A 299 -11.04 -7.43 5.14
C ALA A 299 -10.86 -5.94 5.47
N PHE A 300 -9.84 -5.33 4.87
CA PHE A 300 -9.64 -3.88 4.82
C PHE A 300 -10.64 -3.20 3.87
N LEU A 301 -10.91 -3.82 2.73
CA LEU A 301 -11.90 -3.39 1.75
C LEU A 301 -12.90 -4.52 1.50
N ARG A 302 -14.13 -4.36 1.96
CA ARG A 302 -15.21 -5.34 1.81
C ARG A 302 -15.99 -5.11 0.51
N PRO A 303 -16.61 -6.16 -0.08
CA PRO A 303 -17.50 -6.03 -1.24
C PRO A 303 -18.71 -5.10 -1.00
N GLY A 304 -19.14 -4.96 0.24
CA GLY A 304 -20.29 -4.13 0.61
C GLY A 304 -21.63 -4.69 0.13
N ARG A 305 -22.61 -3.80 -0.04
CA ARG A 305 -24.00 -4.18 -0.40
C ARG A 305 -24.24 -4.25 -1.91
N ASP A 306 -23.33 -3.72 -2.73
CA ASP A 306 -23.44 -3.80 -4.19
C ASP A 306 -23.18 -5.23 -4.65
N ALA A 307 -24.23 -5.89 -5.19
CA ALA A 307 -24.13 -7.27 -5.64
C ALA A 307 -23.05 -7.49 -6.71
N GLY A 308 -22.78 -6.49 -7.56
CA GLY A 308 -21.74 -6.56 -8.58
C GLY A 308 -20.32 -6.71 -8.02
N ASN A 309 -20.10 -6.32 -6.78
CA ASN A 309 -18.81 -6.46 -6.09
C ASN A 309 -18.57 -7.88 -5.54
N TRP A 310 -19.60 -8.73 -5.50
CA TRP A 310 -19.49 -10.12 -5.10
C TRP A 310 -19.14 -11.07 -6.25
N GLY A 311 -18.74 -10.49 -7.39
CA GLY A 311 -18.19 -11.22 -8.53
C GLY A 311 -16.70 -11.54 -8.37
N GLU A 312 -16.25 -12.49 -9.18
CA GLU A 312 -14.86 -12.91 -9.23
C GLU A 312 -13.93 -11.71 -9.52
N ARG A 313 -12.85 -11.58 -8.77
CA ARG A 313 -11.80 -10.56 -8.87
C ARG A 313 -12.22 -9.10 -8.73
N SER A 314 -13.45 -8.78 -8.33
CA SER A 314 -13.81 -7.43 -7.89
C SER A 314 -13.04 -7.03 -6.61
N ASN A 315 -13.13 -5.77 -6.21
CA ASN A 315 -12.48 -5.22 -5.00
C ASN A 315 -10.94 -5.30 -5.02
N HIS A 316 -10.36 -5.19 -6.20
CA HIS A 316 -8.91 -5.09 -6.35
C HIS A 316 -8.45 -3.67 -6.07
N ILE A 317 -7.72 -3.48 -4.97
CA ILE A 317 -7.10 -2.21 -4.62
C ILE A 317 -5.94 -1.94 -5.57
N ALA A 318 -5.94 -0.76 -6.18
CA ALA A 318 -4.87 -0.28 -7.04
C ALA A 318 -3.55 -0.16 -6.26
N ARG A 319 -2.45 -0.30 -6.95
CA ARG A 319 -1.15 0.04 -6.38
C ARG A 319 -1.00 1.55 -6.33
N GLY A 320 -0.72 2.10 -5.16
CA GLY A 320 -0.50 3.53 -4.92
C GLY A 320 -1.49 4.14 -3.95
N ILE A 321 -1.01 5.15 -3.21
CA ILE A 321 -1.76 5.94 -2.24
C ILE A 321 -1.49 7.40 -2.61
N LEU A 322 -2.54 8.19 -2.77
CA LEU A 322 -2.43 9.62 -3.09
C LEU A 322 -2.96 10.45 -1.93
N GLN A 323 -2.24 11.51 -1.57
CA GLN A 323 -2.79 12.52 -0.68
C GLN A 323 -3.62 13.51 -1.52
N THR A 324 -4.95 13.52 -1.33
CA THR A 324 -5.89 14.31 -2.14
C THR A 324 -6.49 15.50 -1.38
N ALA A 325 -6.20 15.63 -0.09
CA ALA A 325 -6.42 16.82 0.73
C ALA A 325 -5.39 16.85 1.87
N CYS A 326 -5.39 17.91 2.67
CA CYS A 326 -4.45 18.05 3.78
C CYS A 326 -4.61 16.97 4.87
N ASP A 327 -5.80 16.43 4.99
CA ASP A 327 -6.21 15.44 5.99
C ASP A 327 -6.67 14.09 5.38
N GLU A 328 -6.64 13.94 4.04
CA GLU A 328 -7.22 12.82 3.32
C GLU A 328 -6.21 12.06 2.46
N LEU A 329 -6.20 10.74 2.57
CA LEU A 329 -5.58 9.82 1.62
C LEU A 329 -6.65 9.20 0.72
N SER A 330 -6.34 9.06 -0.56
CA SER A 330 -7.13 8.33 -1.54
C SER A 330 -6.46 7.03 -1.95
N ILE A 331 -7.25 5.97 -1.98
CA ILE A 331 -6.97 4.70 -2.64
C ILE A 331 -8.04 4.45 -3.70
N TYR A 332 -7.73 3.60 -4.66
CA TYR A 332 -8.66 3.28 -5.76
C TYR A 332 -8.86 1.78 -5.84
N TYR A 333 -10.03 1.33 -6.25
CA TYR A 333 -10.28 -0.11 -6.41
C TYR A 333 -11.24 -0.42 -7.54
N VAL A 334 -11.04 -1.57 -8.17
CA VAL A 334 -11.86 -2.04 -9.28
C VAL A 334 -13.11 -2.72 -8.75
N GLU A 335 -14.25 -2.28 -9.25
CA GLU A 335 -15.57 -2.86 -9.02
C GLU A 335 -16.10 -3.56 -10.27
N HIS A 336 -17.02 -4.52 -10.10
CA HIS A 336 -17.80 -5.15 -11.17
C HIS A 336 -16.94 -5.81 -12.26
N TYR A 337 -15.81 -6.39 -11.89
CA TYR A 337 -14.92 -7.05 -12.84
C TYR A 337 -15.67 -8.15 -13.62
N ARG A 338 -15.41 -8.26 -14.93
CA ARG A 338 -16.08 -9.15 -15.90
C ARG A 338 -17.56 -8.85 -16.15
N THR A 339 -18.01 -7.66 -15.85
CA THR A 339 -19.35 -7.18 -16.21
C THR A 339 -19.26 -5.91 -17.07
N LYS A 340 -20.33 -5.57 -17.77
CA LYS A 340 -20.42 -4.34 -18.59
C LYS A 340 -20.32 -3.05 -17.77
N THR A 341 -20.42 -3.15 -16.46
CA THR A 341 -20.33 -2.02 -15.52
C THR A 341 -19.00 -1.96 -14.78
N CYS A 342 -17.96 -2.65 -15.31
CA CYS A 342 -16.60 -2.60 -14.76
C CYS A 342 -16.12 -1.16 -14.62
N ARG A 343 -15.62 -0.81 -13.45
CA ARG A 343 -15.33 0.59 -13.08
C ARG A 343 -14.28 0.68 -12.00
N LEU A 344 -13.73 1.87 -11.83
CA LEU A 344 -12.82 2.21 -10.75
C LEU A 344 -13.50 3.19 -9.81
N ARG A 345 -13.45 2.89 -8.53
CA ARG A 345 -13.95 3.74 -7.44
C ARG A 345 -12.80 4.28 -6.61
N ARG A 346 -12.93 5.52 -6.13
CA ARG A 346 -12.10 6.09 -5.08
C ARG A 346 -12.66 5.72 -3.71
N ALA A 347 -11.77 5.50 -2.75
CA ALA A 347 -12.10 5.44 -1.33
C ALA A 347 -11.09 6.27 -0.55
N THR A 348 -11.49 6.76 0.60
CA THR A 348 -10.68 7.66 1.41
C THR A 348 -10.41 7.11 2.79
N LEU A 349 -9.29 7.55 3.32
CA LEU A 349 -8.85 7.33 4.69
C LEU A 349 -8.36 8.66 5.27
N ARG A 350 -8.42 8.80 6.58
CA ARG A 350 -7.65 9.81 7.30
C ARG A 350 -6.18 9.69 6.91
N ILE A 351 -5.47 10.78 6.84
CA ILE A 351 -4.02 10.75 6.64
C ILE A 351 -3.36 9.95 7.79
N ASP A 352 -2.44 9.03 7.44
CA ASP A 352 -1.80 8.05 8.34
C ASP A 352 -2.77 7.06 9.03
N GLY A 353 -4.04 7.07 8.67
CA GLY A 353 -5.14 6.43 9.39
C GLY A 353 -5.45 4.98 8.96
N PHE A 354 -4.46 4.17 8.63
CA PHE A 354 -4.66 2.74 8.31
C PHE A 354 -4.96 1.91 9.55
N VAL A 355 -4.24 2.17 10.63
CA VAL A 355 -4.34 1.51 11.93
C VAL A 355 -4.10 2.55 13.01
N SER A 356 -4.77 2.39 14.15
CA SER A 356 -4.54 3.17 15.37
C SER A 356 -4.27 2.28 16.56
N VAL A 357 -3.66 2.83 17.60
CA VAL A 357 -3.83 2.32 18.97
C VAL A 357 -5.14 2.88 19.47
N ASN A 358 -6.12 2.02 19.68
CA ASN A 358 -7.48 2.39 20.14
C ASN A 358 -7.65 2.12 21.63
N ALA A 359 -8.17 3.09 22.35
CA ALA A 359 -8.61 2.97 23.72
C ALA A 359 -10.12 3.01 23.81
N PRO A 360 -10.76 2.11 24.59
CA PRO A 360 -12.20 2.14 24.83
C PRO A 360 -12.60 3.30 25.77
N TYR A 361 -13.89 3.56 25.87
CA TYR A 361 -14.45 4.56 26.81
C TYR A 361 -14.02 4.32 28.28
N SER A 362 -13.82 3.07 28.69
CA SER A 362 -13.32 2.74 30.03
C SER A 362 -11.83 3.03 30.25
N GLY A 363 -11.19 3.66 29.30
CA GLY A 363 -9.79 4.01 29.31
C GLY A 363 -8.81 2.86 29.12
N GLY A 364 -7.63 3.20 28.66
CA GLY A 364 -6.52 2.29 28.47
C GLY A 364 -5.19 3.06 28.43
N GLU A 365 -4.10 2.35 28.37
CA GLU A 365 -2.78 2.95 28.26
C GLU A 365 -1.78 2.04 27.53
N PHE A 366 -0.79 2.66 26.94
CA PHE A 366 0.39 1.96 26.49
C PHE A 366 1.65 2.78 26.69
N THR A 367 2.79 2.12 26.67
CA THR A 367 4.10 2.76 26.76
C THR A 367 4.95 2.20 25.60
N THR A 368 5.62 3.10 24.90
CA THR A 368 6.50 2.69 23.80
C THR A 368 7.72 1.90 24.30
N VAL A 369 8.39 1.19 23.41
CA VAL A 369 9.78 0.81 23.64
C VAL A 369 10.63 2.08 23.82
N PRO A 370 11.84 2.02 24.41
CA PRO A 370 12.71 3.17 24.49
C PRO A 370 13.04 3.71 23.08
N LEU A 371 12.73 4.97 22.81
CA LEU A 371 12.95 5.66 21.55
C LEU A 371 14.13 6.63 21.65
N LYS A 372 14.96 6.72 20.61
CA LYS A 372 15.95 7.79 20.42
C LYS A 372 15.47 8.69 19.29
N PHE A 373 15.55 9.99 19.48
CA PHE A 373 15.04 10.96 18.52
C PHE A 373 15.93 12.19 18.39
N ASP A 374 15.72 12.98 17.34
CA ASP A 374 16.49 14.20 17.00
C ASP A 374 15.65 15.48 17.04
N GLY A 375 14.33 15.37 17.14
CA GLY A 375 13.43 16.50 17.19
C GLY A 375 13.33 17.15 18.58
N SER A 376 12.74 18.32 18.66
CA SER A 376 12.52 19.07 19.89
C SER A 376 11.07 19.09 20.37
N ARG A 377 10.13 18.59 19.57
CA ARG A 377 8.69 18.57 19.89
C ARG A 377 8.08 17.20 19.56
N LEU A 378 7.24 16.68 20.44
CA LEU A 378 6.44 15.49 20.15
C LEU A 378 5.16 15.92 19.45
N VAL A 379 4.98 15.42 18.23
CA VAL A 379 3.78 15.64 17.41
C VAL A 379 3.03 14.33 17.26
N ILE A 380 1.71 14.36 17.45
CA ILE A 380 0.83 13.19 17.36
C ILE A 380 -0.32 13.42 16.38
N ASN A 381 -0.77 12.32 15.74
CA ASN A 381 -1.98 12.24 14.94
C ASN A 381 -2.99 11.43 15.75
N TYR A 382 -4.09 12.06 16.18
CA TYR A 382 -5.07 11.45 17.07
C TYR A 382 -6.49 11.91 16.78
N ALA A 383 -7.45 11.14 17.28
CA ALA A 383 -8.87 11.52 17.34
C ALA A 383 -9.48 11.01 18.65
N THR A 384 -10.36 11.81 19.26
CA THR A 384 -11.14 11.43 20.43
C THR A 384 -12.63 11.64 20.18
N SER A 385 -13.48 11.07 21.02
CA SER A 385 -14.87 11.54 21.17
C SER A 385 -14.91 12.86 21.96
N ALA A 386 -16.09 13.44 22.12
CA ALA A 386 -16.29 14.64 22.94
C ALA A 386 -16.00 14.41 24.45
N ALA A 387 -16.06 13.15 24.91
CA ALA A 387 -15.73 12.75 26.27
C ALA A 387 -14.37 12.04 26.36
N GLY A 388 -13.73 11.82 25.22
CA GLY A 388 -12.46 11.12 25.14
C GLY A 388 -11.27 12.05 25.39
N SER A 389 -10.14 11.45 25.71
CA SER A 389 -8.91 12.20 25.96
C SER A 389 -7.64 11.39 25.72
N VAL A 390 -6.54 12.12 25.53
CA VAL A 390 -5.17 11.60 25.51
C VAL A 390 -4.34 12.40 26.48
N ARG A 391 -3.52 11.74 27.29
CA ARG A 391 -2.47 12.36 28.11
C ARG A 391 -1.14 11.66 27.90
N VAL A 392 -0.06 12.42 27.92
CA VAL A 392 1.26 11.92 27.56
C VAL A 392 2.24 12.14 28.71
N GLU A 393 3.04 11.12 29.00
CA GLU A 393 4.13 11.15 29.96
C GLU A 393 5.41 10.65 29.32
N LEU A 394 6.52 11.35 29.53
CA LEU A 394 7.82 10.86 29.14
C LEU A 394 8.51 10.15 30.31
N ARG A 395 9.14 9.03 30.02
CA ARG A 395 9.86 8.18 30.97
C ARG A 395 11.30 7.94 30.51
N ASP A 396 12.19 7.80 31.42
CA ASP A 396 13.55 7.35 31.11
C ASP A 396 13.56 5.88 30.63
N SER A 397 14.72 5.40 30.20
CA SER A 397 14.88 4.01 29.71
C SER A 397 14.61 2.94 30.76
N LYS A 398 14.50 3.31 32.05
CA LYS A 398 14.16 2.43 33.17
C LYS A 398 12.66 2.51 33.52
N GLY A 399 11.89 3.34 32.81
CA GLY A 399 10.46 3.54 33.02
C GLY A 399 10.09 4.51 34.14
N LYS A 400 11.05 5.28 34.65
CA LYS A 400 10.79 6.32 35.65
C LYS A 400 10.31 7.60 34.97
N PRO A 401 9.21 8.24 35.44
CA PRO A 401 8.76 9.52 34.89
C PRO A 401 9.85 10.60 34.96
N ILE A 402 9.98 11.39 33.90
CA ILE A 402 10.89 12.49 33.78
C ILE A 402 10.19 13.75 34.32
N PRO A 403 10.73 14.44 35.35
CA PRO A 403 10.16 15.68 35.86
C PRO A 403 10.05 16.75 34.76
N GLY A 404 8.95 17.49 34.73
CA GLY A 404 8.60 18.44 33.68
C GLY A 404 7.80 17.81 32.52
N TYR A 405 7.68 16.46 32.48
CA TYR A 405 7.00 15.74 31.41
C TYR A 405 6.11 14.61 31.96
N THR A 406 5.52 14.77 33.11
CA THR A 406 4.65 13.76 33.73
C THR A 406 3.20 13.90 33.28
N LEU A 407 2.37 12.89 33.54
CA LEU A 407 0.92 12.95 33.26
C LEU A 407 0.22 14.12 33.93
N ARG A 408 0.68 14.53 35.12
CA ARG A 408 0.08 15.66 35.85
C ARG A 408 0.34 16.98 35.14
N GLU A 409 1.52 17.12 34.56
CA GLU A 409 1.97 18.32 33.84
C GLU A 409 1.45 18.38 32.40
N CYS A 410 0.95 17.27 31.87
CA CYS A 410 0.34 17.21 30.53
C CYS A 410 -1.14 17.62 30.62
N PRO A 411 -1.57 18.71 29.96
CA PRO A 411 -2.99 19.03 29.83
C PRO A 411 -3.74 17.89 29.14
N GLU A 412 -5.02 17.84 29.33
CA GLU A 412 -5.88 16.91 28.64
C GLU A 412 -6.00 17.28 27.17
N ILE A 413 -5.61 16.35 26.28
CA ILE A 413 -5.66 16.51 24.83
C ILE A 413 -6.93 15.86 24.34
N TYR A 414 -7.79 16.61 23.64
CA TYR A 414 -9.03 16.11 23.04
C TYR A 414 -9.29 16.81 21.70
N GLY A 415 -10.02 16.17 20.81
CA GLY A 415 -10.31 16.67 19.47
C GLY A 415 -9.91 15.68 18.39
N ASP A 416 -9.65 16.20 17.21
CA ASP A 416 -9.31 15.44 16.02
C ASP A 416 -8.27 16.23 15.21
N GLU A 417 -6.98 15.91 15.39
CA GLU A 417 -5.87 16.63 14.78
C GLU A 417 -4.84 15.69 14.16
N ILE A 418 -4.31 16.09 12.99
CA ILE A 418 -3.28 15.35 12.27
C ILE A 418 -1.88 15.62 12.82
N GLU A 419 -1.61 16.85 13.24
CA GLU A 419 -0.29 17.32 13.71
C GLU A 419 -0.42 18.15 14.99
N HIS A 420 -0.83 17.51 16.07
CA HIS A 420 -0.92 18.13 17.38
C HIS A 420 0.43 18.09 18.10
N THR A 421 0.95 19.24 18.50
CA THR A 421 2.13 19.31 19.35
C THR A 421 1.75 19.08 20.81
N VAL A 422 2.30 18.03 21.42
CA VAL A 422 2.11 17.74 22.84
C VAL A 422 2.86 18.76 23.69
N THR A 423 2.18 19.32 24.70
CA THR A 423 2.75 20.27 25.64
C THR A 423 2.66 19.77 27.09
N TRP A 424 3.50 20.32 27.93
CA TRP A 424 3.47 20.17 29.38
C TRP A 424 3.55 21.57 30.03
N ASP A 425 3.37 21.66 31.35
CA ASP A 425 3.40 22.97 32.08
C ASP A 425 4.62 23.84 31.77
N ASP A 426 5.79 23.22 31.57
CA ASP A 426 7.04 23.88 31.21
C ASP A 426 7.23 24.10 29.68
N GLY A 427 6.21 23.78 28.87
CA GLY A 427 6.21 23.92 27.40
C GLY A 427 6.39 22.61 26.63
N GLU A 428 6.94 22.73 25.42
CA GLU A 428 7.01 21.62 24.46
C GLU A 428 8.45 21.15 24.14
N ASP A 429 9.48 21.84 24.69
CA ASP A 429 10.88 21.61 24.30
C ASP A 429 11.46 20.32 24.88
N LEU A 430 11.77 19.39 24.00
CA LEU A 430 12.40 18.11 24.32
C LEU A 430 13.89 18.03 23.96
N SER A 431 14.53 19.15 23.62
CA SER A 431 15.92 19.20 23.13
C SER A 431 16.90 18.51 24.08
N LYS A 432 16.69 18.65 25.41
CA LYS A 432 17.52 18.02 26.46
C LYS A 432 17.41 16.49 26.51
N LEU A 433 16.40 15.92 25.87
CA LEU A 433 16.10 14.47 25.85
C LEU A 433 16.55 13.77 24.56
N GLN A 434 17.02 14.54 23.58
CA GLN A 434 17.52 13.98 22.31
C GLN A 434 18.60 12.94 22.51
N LYS A 435 18.60 11.91 21.64
CA LYS A 435 19.55 10.77 21.67
C LYS A 435 19.54 9.94 22.96
N ARG A 436 18.70 10.28 23.92
CA ARG A 436 18.47 9.47 25.12
C ARG A 436 17.39 8.41 24.79
N GLY A 437 17.44 7.25 25.46
CA GLY A 437 16.35 6.28 25.37
C GLY A 437 15.15 6.76 26.20
N VAL A 438 14.15 7.35 25.56
CA VAL A 438 12.93 7.85 26.20
C VAL A 438 11.76 6.95 25.84
N GLN A 439 10.96 6.57 26.83
CA GLN A 439 9.68 5.90 26.61
C GLN A 439 8.55 6.94 26.66
N VAL A 440 7.62 6.86 25.73
CA VAL A 440 6.42 7.69 25.72
C VAL A 440 5.26 6.86 26.24
N ARG A 441 4.63 7.28 27.32
CA ARG A 441 3.42 6.66 27.84
C ARG A 441 2.21 7.48 27.44
N PHE A 442 1.25 6.84 26.84
CA PHE A 442 -0.06 7.40 26.49
C PHE A 442 -1.12 6.81 27.44
N VAL A 443 -1.91 7.66 28.08
CA VAL A 443 -3.13 7.31 28.81
C VAL A 443 -4.28 7.88 28.01
N MET A 444 -5.20 7.02 27.58
CA MET A 444 -6.21 7.35 26.59
C MET A 444 -7.59 6.89 27.06
N GLU A 445 -8.61 7.64 26.68
CA GLU A 445 -10.02 7.29 26.89
C GLU A 445 -10.80 7.64 25.64
N ASP A 446 -11.58 6.68 25.10
CA ASP A 446 -12.37 6.83 23.87
C ASP A 446 -11.62 7.57 22.76
N ALA A 447 -10.46 7.05 22.41
CA ALA A 447 -9.50 7.70 21.54
C ALA A 447 -8.77 6.73 20.61
N ASP A 448 -8.38 7.23 19.47
CA ASP A 448 -7.52 6.60 18.46
C ASP A 448 -6.22 7.41 18.31
N LEU A 449 -5.06 6.76 18.40
CA LEU A 449 -3.74 7.35 18.13
C LEU A 449 -3.14 6.66 16.89
N TYR A 450 -2.93 7.44 15.83
CA TYR A 450 -2.55 6.91 14.51
C TYR A 450 -1.04 6.93 14.27
N ALA A 451 -0.39 8.03 14.67
CA ALA A 451 1.03 8.24 14.39
C ALA A 451 1.68 9.18 15.42
N LEU A 452 2.99 9.11 15.48
CA LEU A 452 3.80 10.07 16.22
C LEU A 452 5.10 10.42 15.46
N ARG A 453 5.67 11.58 15.76
CA ARG A 453 7.04 11.93 15.39
C ARG A 453 7.62 12.92 16.39
N PHE A 454 8.95 12.98 16.45
CA PHE A 454 9.64 14.06 17.13
C PHE A 454 10.08 15.08 16.07
N ALA A 455 9.32 16.16 15.93
CA ALA A 455 9.58 17.23 14.97
C ALA A 455 10.75 18.13 15.41
N LYS A 456 11.45 18.72 14.43
CA LYS A 456 12.52 19.69 14.65
C LYS A 456 11.97 21.04 15.04
#